data_d2656d6dd17b3690ddd5a4421dd487d8
#
_entry.id   d2656d6dd17b3690ddd5a4421dd487d8
#
_cell.length_a   1.000
_cell.length_b   1.000
_cell.length_c   1.000
_cell.angle_alpha   90.00
_cell.angle_beta   90.00
_cell.angle_gamma   90.00
#
_symmetry.space_group_name_H-M   'P 1'
#
loop_
_entity.id
_entity.type
_entity.pdbx_description
1 polymer ?
#
loop_
_entity_poly.entity_id
_entity_poly.type
_entity_poly.pdbx_seq_one_letter_code
_entity_poly.pdbx_strand_id
1 'polypeptide(L)'
;QRHVINIDALFIEYAQHYFAKTEPKAWEVIVQIEAKLNEKNIPRNMIGREKRVVALEQYLSQARNYDPVLDGLRSAVRYDKTYFDKIVASLLPLLEKLTSGKIAQLLAPNYSDLADPRPIFDWMQIIRKRAVVYVGLDALSDAEVAAAVGNSMFSDLVSVAGHIYKHGIDDGLPGASAGARVPINVHADEFNELMGDEFVP
;
A
#
# COMPACT_ATOMS: atom_id res chain seq x y z
N GLN A 1 -16.74 -7.45 -15.94
CA GLN A 1 -16.64 -8.34 -14.74
C GLN A 1 -15.87 -7.57 -13.67
N ARG A 2 -16.51 -7.25 -12.56
CA ARG A 2 -15.82 -6.67 -11.40
C ARG A 2 -14.87 -7.74 -10.86
N HIS A 3 -13.58 -7.50 -10.93
CA HIS A 3 -12.59 -8.33 -10.25
C HIS A 3 -12.71 -8.08 -8.73
N VAL A 4 -13.48 -8.91 -8.06
CA VAL A 4 -13.51 -8.89 -6.60
C VAL A 4 -12.17 -9.47 -6.13
N ILE A 5 -11.39 -8.69 -5.40
CA ILE A 5 -10.15 -9.19 -4.79
C ILE A 5 -10.55 -10.25 -3.76
N ASN A 6 -10.29 -11.50 -4.07
CA ASN A 6 -10.49 -12.60 -3.13
C ASN A 6 -9.20 -12.79 -2.31
N ILE A 7 -9.16 -12.17 -1.13
CA ILE A 7 -7.99 -12.24 -0.24
C ILE A 7 -7.67 -13.68 0.18
N ASP A 8 -8.67 -14.54 0.31
CA ASP A 8 -8.50 -15.95 0.68
C ASP A 8 -7.76 -16.69 -0.43
N ALA A 9 -8.17 -16.51 -1.69
CA ALA A 9 -7.49 -17.10 -2.83
C ALA A 9 -6.06 -16.58 -2.99
N LEU A 10 -5.87 -15.26 -2.84
CA LEU A 10 -4.56 -14.63 -2.93
C LEU A 10 -3.61 -15.17 -1.85
N PHE A 11 -4.08 -15.31 -0.61
CA PHE A 11 -3.29 -15.86 0.48
C PHE A 11 -2.88 -17.31 0.23
N ILE A 12 -3.81 -18.15 -0.26
CA ILE A 12 -3.54 -19.56 -0.60
C ILE A 12 -2.49 -19.64 -1.71
N GLU A 13 -2.68 -18.90 -2.81
CA GLU A 13 -1.81 -18.92 -3.97
C GLU A 13 -0.39 -18.46 -3.63
N TYR A 14 -0.28 -17.32 -2.92
CA TYR A 14 1.01 -16.80 -2.50
C TYR A 14 1.73 -17.77 -1.56
N ALA A 15 1.05 -18.31 -0.54
CA ALA A 15 1.62 -19.26 0.40
C ALA A 15 2.07 -20.54 -0.32
N GLN A 16 1.30 -21.04 -1.27
CA GLN A 16 1.67 -22.23 -2.06
C GLN A 16 2.97 -21.97 -2.83
N HIS A 17 3.08 -20.82 -3.49
CA HIS A 17 4.27 -20.45 -4.23
C HIS A 17 5.50 -20.26 -3.33
N TYR A 18 5.30 -19.63 -2.18
CA TYR A 18 6.36 -19.42 -1.17
C TYR A 18 6.89 -20.75 -0.64
N PHE A 19 6.00 -21.63 -0.18
CA PHE A 19 6.42 -22.93 0.39
C PHE A 19 6.97 -23.88 -0.65
N ALA A 20 6.54 -23.82 -1.89
CA ALA A 20 7.14 -24.63 -2.96
C ALA A 20 8.64 -24.35 -3.14
N LYS A 21 9.08 -23.12 -2.83
CA LYS A 21 10.50 -22.71 -2.93
C LYS A 21 11.28 -22.89 -1.64
N THR A 22 10.65 -22.67 -0.50
CA THR A 22 11.34 -22.58 0.80
C THR A 22 11.19 -23.85 1.62
N GLU A 23 10.01 -24.47 1.64
CA GLU A 23 9.67 -25.60 2.48
C GLU A 23 8.61 -26.51 1.82
N PRO A 24 8.97 -27.32 0.81
CA PRO A 24 8.00 -28.11 0.03
C PRO A 24 7.11 -29.03 0.86
N LYS A 25 7.62 -29.54 1.99
CA LYS A 25 6.83 -30.43 2.89
C LYS A 25 5.79 -29.70 3.72
N ALA A 26 5.89 -28.37 3.84
CA ALA A 26 4.91 -27.57 4.58
C ALA A 26 3.51 -27.72 4.02
N TRP A 27 3.38 -27.79 2.70
CA TRP A 27 2.08 -27.93 2.05
C TRP A 27 1.37 -29.24 2.39
N GLU A 28 2.10 -30.34 2.53
CA GLU A 28 1.53 -31.63 2.95
C GLU A 28 0.97 -31.55 4.38
N VAL A 29 1.68 -30.85 5.28
CA VAL A 29 1.24 -30.64 6.66
C VAL A 29 -0.02 -29.76 6.69
N ILE A 30 -0.07 -28.69 5.88
CA ILE A 30 -1.22 -27.80 5.77
C ILE A 30 -2.46 -28.58 5.31
N VAL A 31 -2.32 -29.46 4.31
CA VAL A 31 -3.41 -30.33 3.85
C VAL A 31 -3.89 -31.28 4.95
N GLN A 32 -2.98 -31.83 5.76
CA GLN A 32 -3.35 -32.67 6.90
C GLN A 32 -4.07 -31.89 7.99
N ILE A 33 -3.68 -30.65 8.26
CA ILE A 33 -4.38 -29.76 9.20
C ILE A 33 -5.78 -29.49 8.67
N GLU A 34 -5.92 -29.12 7.40
CA GLU A 34 -7.20 -28.84 6.76
C GLU A 34 -8.18 -30.02 6.88
N ALA A 35 -7.68 -31.24 6.64
CA ALA A 35 -8.50 -32.47 6.75
C ALA A 35 -9.03 -32.72 8.17
N LYS A 36 -8.35 -32.20 9.20
CA LYS A 36 -8.75 -32.33 10.61
C LYS A 36 -9.65 -31.19 11.10
N LEU A 37 -9.83 -30.13 10.29
CA LEU A 37 -10.66 -29.00 10.65
C LEU A 37 -12.15 -29.35 10.64
N ASN A 38 -12.82 -29.05 11.75
CA ASN A 38 -14.27 -29.09 11.90
C ASN A 38 -14.78 -27.75 12.45
N GLU A 39 -16.06 -27.52 12.42
CA GLU A 39 -16.66 -26.24 12.86
C GLU A 39 -16.28 -25.82 14.28
N LYS A 40 -15.98 -26.79 15.18
CA LYS A 40 -15.60 -26.50 16.57
C LYS A 40 -14.17 -26.00 16.71
N ASN A 41 -13.31 -26.29 15.72
CA ASN A 41 -11.89 -25.95 15.74
C ASN A 41 -11.56 -24.68 14.94
N ILE A 42 -12.56 -24.09 14.28
CA ILE A 42 -12.38 -22.83 13.53
C ILE A 42 -12.46 -21.65 14.50
N PRO A 43 -11.43 -20.77 14.53
CA PRO A 43 -11.48 -19.56 15.33
C PRO A 43 -12.66 -18.65 14.95
N ARG A 44 -13.26 -17.98 15.93
CA ARG A 44 -14.46 -17.14 15.70
C ARG A 44 -14.27 -16.07 14.64
N ASN A 45 -13.10 -15.45 14.58
CA ASN A 45 -12.75 -14.43 13.60
C ASN A 45 -12.49 -14.99 12.20
N MET A 46 -12.44 -16.31 12.03
CA MET A 46 -12.21 -16.98 10.76
C MET A 46 -13.43 -17.77 10.27
N ILE A 47 -14.56 -17.63 10.93
CA ILE A 47 -15.82 -18.23 10.49
C ILE A 47 -16.20 -17.69 9.11
N GLY A 48 -16.59 -18.56 8.20
CA GLY A 48 -16.93 -18.21 6.81
C GLY A 48 -15.75 -18.11 5.84
N ARG A 49 -14.51 -18.30 6.31
CA ARG A 49 -13.35 -18.45 5.44
C ARG A 49 -13.16 -19.89 4.96
N GLU A 50 -12.43 -20.06 3.87
CA GLU A 50 -12.08 -21.38 3.36
C GLU A 50 -11.25 -22.16 4.40
N LYS A 51 -11.52 -23.47 4.54
CA LYS A 51 -10.76 -24.33 5.47
C LYS A 51 -9.26 -24.30 5.22
N ARG A 52 -8.84 -24.14 3.96
CA ARG A 52 -7.44 -24.02 3.58
C ARG A 52 -6.79 -22.79 4.20
N VAL A 53 -7.49 -21.65 4.23
CA VAL A 53 -7.02 -20.41 4.87
C VAL A 53 -6.83 -20.60 6.36
N VAL A 54 -7.77 -21.27 7.03
CA VAL A 54 -7.68 -21.59 8.46
C VAL A 54 -6.50 -22.52 8.75
N ALA A 55 -6.30 -23.54 7.92
CA ALA A 55 -5.18 -24.46 8.05
C ALA A 55 -3.83 -23.77 7.86
N LEU A 56 -3.73 -22.91 6.85
CA LEU A 56 -2.56 -22.05 6.61
C LEU A 56 -2.27 -21.18 7.82
N GLU A 57 -3.27 -20.49 8.36
CA GLU A 57 -3.10 -19.64 9.53
C GLU A 57 -2.62 -20.43 10.74
N GLN A 58 -3.18 -21.60 11.00
CA GLN A 58 -2.75 -22.49 12.08
C GLN A 58 -1.30 -22.96 11.89
N TYR A 59 -0.90 -23.34 10.68
CA TYR A 59 0.47 -23.71 10.37
C TYR A 59 1.42 -22.56 10.63
N LEU A 60 1.12 -21.38 10.09
CA LEU A 60 1.92 -20.18 10.21
C LEU A 60 2.00 -19.64 11.65
N SER A 61 1.02 -19.93 12.51
CA SER A 61 1.06 -19.52 13.91
C SER A 61 2.13 -20.23 14.74
N GLN A 62 2.62 -21.38 14.27
CA GLN A 62 3.60 -22.21 14.97
C GLN A 62 5.05 -21.95 14.55
N ALA A 63 5.25 -21.25 13.44
CA ALA A 63 6.58 -21.03 12.89
C ALA A 63 7.06 -19.58 13.05
N ARG A 64 8.37 -19.41 13.00
CA ARG A 64 9.05 -18.12 13.14
C ARG A 64 9.76 -17.78 11.83
N ASN A 65 9.72 -16.52 11.41
CA ASN A 65 10.37 -15.98 10.22
C ASN A 65 9.69 -16.31 8.90
N TYR A 66 8.76 -15.45 8.51
CA TYR A 66 8.12 -15.47 7.21
C TYR A 66 8.48 -14.25 6.38
N ASP A 67 8.19 -14.37 5.11
CA ASP A 67 8.19 -13.29 4.15
C ASP A 67 7.20 -12.18 4.56
N PRO A 68 7.58 -10.88 4.47
CA PRO A 68 6.70 -9.77 4.85
C PRO A 68 5.37 -9.72 4.11
N VAL A 69 5.32 -10.19 2.85
CA VAL A 69 4.08 -10.25 2.07
C VAL A 69 3.16 -11.32 2.62
N LEU A 70 3.72 -12.49 2.96
CA LEU A 70 2.96 -13.58 3.58
C LEU A 70 2.39 -13.16 4.95
N ASP A 71 3.16 -12.43 5.75
CA ASP A 71 2.70 -11.89 7.03
C ASP A 71 1.61 -10.82 6.85
N GLY A 72 1.73 -9.96 5.85
CA GLY A 72 0.70 -8.99 5.50
C GLY A 72 -0.61 -9.66 5.10
N LEU A 73 -0.57 -10.65 4.21
CA LEU A 73 -1.73 -11.44 3.80
C LEU A 73 -2.35 -12.21 4.97
N ARG A 74 -1.50 -12.83 5.81
CA ARG A 74 -1.91 -13.48 7.04
C ARG A 74 -2.64 -12.53 7.98
N SER A 75 -2.13 -11.32 8.17
CA SER A 75 -2.79 -10.29 8.97
C SER A 75 -4.17 -9.94 8.41
N ALA A 76 -4.28 -9.76 7.10
CA ALA A 76 -5.53 -9.43 6.43
C ALA A 76 -6.60 -10.54 6.58
N VAL A 77 -6.24 -11.83 6.46
CA VAL A 77 -7.20 -12.93 6.61
C VAL A 77 -7.63 -13.17 8.07
N ARG A 78 -6.94 -12.63 9.06
CA ARG A 78 -7.31 -12.72 10.48
C ARG A 78 -8.41 -11.74 10.88
N TYR A 79 -8.68 -10.71 10.08
CA TYR A 79 -9.84 -9.86 10.29
C TYR A 79 -11.14 -10.63 10.01
N ASP A 80 -12.20 -10.25 10.72
CA ASP A 80 -13.54 -10.74 10.37
C ASP A 80 -13.83 -10.50 8.90
N LYS A 81 -14.28 -11.53 8.19
CA LYS A 81 -14.49 -11.47 6.75
C LYS A 81 -15.47 -10.36 6.36
N THR A 82 -16.58 -10.25 7.10
CA THR A 82 -17.61 -9.24 6.81
C THR A 82 -17.08 -7.82 6.98
N TYR A 83 -16.23 -7.60 7.99
CA TYR A 83 -15.59 -6.32 8.22
C TYR A 83 -14.58 -5.99 7.12
N PHE A 84 -13.75 -6.97 6.75
CA PHE A 84 -12.79 -6.82 5.66
C PHE A 84 -13.48 -6.51 4.33
N ASP A 85 -14.54 -7.25 3.99
CA ASP A 85 -15.31 -7.04 2.76
C ASP A 85 -15.91 -5.63 2.69
N LYS A 86 -16.34 -5.05 3.82
CA LYS A 86 -16.84 -3.66 3.87
C LYS A 86 -15.73 -2.63 3.60
N ILE A 87 -14.54 -2.81 4.19
CA ILE A 87 -13.39 -1.93 3.94
C ILE A 87 -12.98 -2.00 2.48
N VAL A 88 -12.86 -3.21 1.93
CA VAL A 88 -12.48 -3.39 0.52
C VAL A 88 -13.53 -2.80 -0.41
N ALA A 89 -14.81 -2.95 -0.11
CA ALA A 89 -15.89 -2.39 -0.92
C ALA A 89 -15.84 -0.86 -1.02
N SER A 90 -15.36 -0.17 0.01
CA SER A 90 -15.21 1.30 -0.01
C SER A 90 -13.90 1.76 -0.68
N LEU A 91 -12.81 1.04 -0.45
CA LEU A 91 -11.48 1.42 -0.96
C LEU A 91 -11.26 1.00 -2.43
N LEU A 92 -11.78 -0.16 -2.83
CA LEU A 92 -11.52 -0.74 -4.14
C LEU A 92 -11.90 0.18 -5.31
N PRO A 93 -13.06 0.85 -5.33
CA PRO A 93 -13.41 1.77 -6.41
C PRO A 93 -12.41 2.92 -6.59
N LEU A 94 -11.87 3.45 -5.47
CA LEU A 94 -10.84 4.48 -5.51
C LEU A 94 -9.52 3.93 -6.08
N LEU A 95 -9.09 2.75 -5.63
CA LEU A 95 -7.89 2.10 -6.17
C LEU A 95 -8.04 1.78 -7.66
N GLU A 96 -9.21 1.32 -8.09
CA GLU A 96 -9.49 1.08 -9.52
C GLU A 96 -9.39 2.36 -10.35
N LYS A 97 -9.89 3.49 -9.85
CA LYS A 97 -9.74 4.80 -10.51
C LYS A 97 -8.26 5.20 -10.61
N LEU A 98 -7.49 5.06 -9.53
CA LEU A 98 -6.07 5.43 -9.49
C LEU A 98 -5.18 4.52 -10.35
N THR A 99 -5.58 3.26 -10.53
CA THR A 99 -4.80 2.23 -11.27
C THR A 99 -5.33 1.96 -12.68
N SER A 100 -6.25 2.75 -13.20
CA SER A 100 -6.82 2.59 -14.54
C SER A 100 -6.66 3.81 -15.41
N GLY A 101 -6.78 3.62 -16.73
CA GLY A 101 -6.80 4.69 -17.73
C GLY A 101 -5.58 5.60 -17.72
N LYS A 102 -5.80 6.89 -17.97
CA LYS A 102 -4.73 7.91 -18.04
C LYS A 102 -4.10 8.20 -16.67
N ILE A 103 -4.86 8.04 -15.59
CA ILE A 103 -4.38 8.27 -14.22
C ILE A 103 -3.32 7.23 -13.87
N ALA A 104 -3.56 5.96 -14.19
CA ALA A 104 -2.58 4.90 -13.99
C ALA A 104 -1.27 5.17 -14.74
N GLN A 105 -1.35 5.72 -15.95
CA GLN A 105 -0.16 6.08 -16.73
C GLN A 105 0.67 7.18 -16.08
N LEU A 106 0.03 8.08 -15.30
CA LEU A 106 0.72 9.14 -14.58
C LEU A 106 1.30 8.67 -13.25
N LEU A 107 0.54 7.84 -12.51
CA LEU A 107 0.87 7.46 -11.13
C LEU A 107 1.72 6.19 -11.04
N ALA A 108 1.68 5.31 -12.05
CA ALA A 108 2.40 4.04 -12.05
C ALA A 108 3.48 4.03 -13.14
N PRO A 109 4.70 4.51 -12.85
CA PRO A 109 5.81 4.38 -13.78
C PRO A 109 6.15 2.89 -13.98
N ASN A 110 6.46 2.53 -15.22
CA ASN A 110 6.90 1.16 -15.51
C ASN A 110 8.38 1.00 -15.16
N TYR A 111 8.67 0.62 -13.91
CA TYR A 111 10.04 0.40 -13.43
C TYR A 111 10.80 -0.71 -14.19
N SER A 112 10.09 -1.57 -14.92
CA SER A 112 10.70 -2.62 -15.74
C SER A 112 11.13 -2.12 -17.12
N ASP A 113 10.65 -0.96 -17.54
CA ASP A 113 10.98 -0.34 -18.83
C ASP A 113 12.02 0.77 -18.62
N LEU A 114 13.29 0.42 -18.81
CA LEU A 114 14.40 1.38 -18.71
C LEU A 114 14.36 2.46 -19.80
N ALA A 115 13.55 2.27 -20.85
CA ALA A 115 13.35 3.22 -21.92
C ALA A 115 12.15 4.16 -21.71
N ASP A 116 11.43 4.03 -20.60
CA ASP A 116 10.30 4.91 -20.26
C ASP A 116 10.80 6.36 -20.08
N PRO A 117 10.43 7.29 -20.97
CA PRO A 117 10.94 8.66 -20.93
C PRO A 117 10.24 9.53 -19.87
N ARG A 118 9.24 9.02 -19.18
CA ARG A 118 8.46 9.79 -18.20
C ARG A 118 9.33 10.15 -17.01
N PRO A 119 9.36 11.43 -16.58
CA PRO A 119 10.10 11.82 -15.39
C PRO A 119 9.44 11.22 -14.14
N ILE A 120 10.27 10.68 -13.26
CA ILE A 120 9.83 10.27 -11.93
C ILE A 120 9.73 11.51 -11.06
N PHE A 121 8.57 11.73 -10.43
CA PHE A 121 8.37 12.79 -9.48
C PHE A 121 9.00 12.40 -8.13
N ASP A 122 9.90 13.25 -7.64
CA ASP A 122 10.64 13.03 -6.40
C ASP A 122 10.87 14.36 -5.70
N TRP A 123 10.26 14.55 -4.55
CA TRP A 123 10.36 15.77 -3.76
C TRP A 123 11.80 16.10 -3.36
N MET A 124 12.62 15.12 -2.99
CA MET A 124 13.98 15.34 -2.59
C MET A 124 14.82 15.94 -3.74
N GLN A 125 14.65 15.39 -4.93
CA GLN A 125 15.32 15.95 -6.13
C GLN A 125 14.84 17.35 -6.48
N ILE A 126 13.54 17.61 -6.37
CA ILE A 126 12.93 18.91 -6.63
C ILE A 126 13.50 19.96 -5.68
N ILE A 127 13.55 19.64 -4.38
CA ILE A 127 14.09 20.53 -3.34
C ILE A 127 15.59 20.78 -3.55
N ARG A 128 16.37 19.73 -3.84
CA ARG A 128 17.81 19.86 -4.13
C ARG A 128 18.08 20.76 -5.34
N LYS A 129 17.27 20.64 -6.38
CA LYS A 129 17.37 21.46 -7.59
C LYS A 129 16.79 22.86 -7.43
N ARG A 130 16.13 23.16 -6.30
CA ARG A 130 15.39 24.43 -6.07
C ARG A 130 14.40 24.70 -7.20
N ALA A 131 13.72 23.66 -7.66
CA ALA A 131 12.80 23.73 -8.78
C ALA A 131 11.45 24.32 -8.36
N VAL A 132 10.74 24.86 -9.35
CA VAL A 132 9.32 25.25 -9.20
C VAL A 132 8.47 24.10 -9.73
N VAL A 133 7.49 23.70 -8.94
CA VAL A 133 6.53 22.64 -9.31
C VAL A 133 5.15 23.25 -9.38
N TYR A 134 4.46 22.97 -10.46
CA TYR A 134 3.04 23.26 -10.62
C TYR A 134 2.28 21.94 -10.67
N VAL A 135 1.31 21.76 -9.78
CA VAL A 135 0.46 20.57 -9.69
C VAL A 135 -0.97 20.99 -10.04
N GLY A 136 -1.47 20.51 -11.15
CA GLY A 136 -2.87 20.68 -11.55
C GLY A 136 -3.68 19.46 -11.12
N LEU A 137 -4.58 19.65 -10.16
CA LEU A 137 -5.52 18.63 -9.70
C LEU A 137 -6.89 18.98 -10.27
N ASP A 138 -7.42 18.14 -11.15
CA ASP A 138 -8.74 18.38 -11.79
C ASP A 138 -9.87 17.86 -10.90
N ALA A 139 -10.18 18.61 -9.83
CA ALA A 139 -11.25 18.29 -8.91
C ALA A 139 -12.65 18.39 -9.56
N LEU A 140 -12.79 19.18 -10.63
CA LEU A 140 -14.06 19.30 -11.35
C LEU A 140 -14.43 18.03 -12.12
N SER A 141 -13.42 17.29 -12.59
CA SER A 141 -13.63 16.01 -13.30
C SER A 141 -13.78 14.82 -12.35
N ASP A 142 -12.95 14.74 -11.30
CA ASP A 142 -13.02 13.70 -10.27
C ASP A 142 -12.39 14.20 -8.96
N ALA A 143 -13.23 14.77 -8.09
CA ALA A 143 -12.82 15.34 -6.80
C ALA A 143 -12.15 14.28 -5.88
N GLU A 144 -12.64 13.04 -5.91
CA GLU A 144 -12.14 11.96 -5.07
C GLU A 144 -10.69 11.57 -5.46
N VAL A 145 -10.42 11.46 -6.77
CA VAL A 145 -9.06 11.21 -7.28
C VAL A 145 -8.15 12.41 -7.02
N ALA A 146 -8.61 13.63 -7.25
CA ALA A 146 -7.84 14.84 -7.01
C ALA A 146 -7.43 14.95 -5.53
N ALA A 147 -8.38 14.71 -4.60
CA ALA A 147 -8.11 14.70 -3.17
C ALA A 147 -7.12 13.59 -2.78
N ALA A 148 -7.30 12.37 -3.29
CA ALA A 148 -6.40 11.25 -2.99
C ALA A 148 -4.95 11.53 -3.44
N VAL A 149 -4.77 12.02 -4.66
CA VAL A 149 -3.44 12.38 -5.20
C VAL A 149 -2.85 13.55 -4.43
N GLY A 150 -3.61 14.63 -4.22
CA GLY A 150 -3.15 15.82 -3.51
C GLY A 150 -2.73 15.50 -2.07
N ASN A 151 -3.54 14.77 -1.32
CA ASN A 151 -3.23 14.36 0.04
C ASN A 151 -2.00 13.45 0.10
N SER A 152 -1.83 12.53 -0.86
CA SER A 152 -0.65 11.68 -0.95
C SER A 152 0.61 12.51 -1.20
N MET A 153 0.56 13.50 -2.10
CA MET A 153 1.68 14.41 -2.39
C MET A 153 2.05 15.28 -1.19
N PHE A 154 1.05 15.79 -0.44
CA PHE A 154 1.30 16.55 0.79
C PHE A 154 1.91 15.68 1.89
N SER A 155 1.39 14.48 2.10
CA SER A 155 1.93 13.54 3.09
C SER A 155 3.38 13.19 2.81
N ASP A 156 3.72 12.97 1.53
CA ASP A 156 5.08 12.68 1.10
C ASP A 156 5.99 13.92 1.30
N LEU A 157 5.53 15.12 0.94
CA LEU A 157 6.28 16.36 1.19
C LEU A 157 6.58 16.56 2.69
N VAL A 158 5.62 16.32 3.57
CA VAL A 158 5.81 16.41 5.02
C VAL A 158 6.82 15.37 5.50
N SER A 159 6.76 14.16 4.98
CA SER A 159 7.71 13.09 5.29
C SER A 159 9.14 13.47 4.87
N VAL A 160 9.30 13.97 3.65
CA VAL A 160 10.60 14.44 3.13
C VAL A 160 11.11 15.64 3.94
N ALA A 161 10.26 16.59 4.32
CA ALA A 161 10.64 17.71 5.17
C ALA A 161 11.13 17.22 6.55
N GLY A 162 10.46 16.23 7.14
CA GLY A 162 10.90 15.58 8.38
C GLY A 162 12.25 14.88 8.24
N HIS A 163 12.47 14.21 7.11
CA HIS A 163 13.76 13.58 6.80
C HIS A 163 14.89 14.62 6.68
N ILE A 164 14.66 15.68 5.92
CA ILE A 164 15.62 16.81 5.78
C ILE A 164 15.91 17.46 7.14
N TYR A 165 14.90 17.60 8.00
CA TYR A 165 15.08 18.17 9.33
C TYR A 165 16.02 17.32 10.19
N LYS A 166 15.94 15.98 10.10
CA LYS A 166 16.76 15.06 10.88
C LYS A 166 18.15 14.84 10.30
N HIS A 167 18.27 14.73 9.00
CA HIS A 167 19.48 14.24 8.33
C HIS A 167 20.15 15.29 7.43
N GLY A 168 19.51 16.44 7.23
CA GLY A 168 19.95 17.45 6.26
C GLY A 168 19.55 17.07 4.83
N ILE A 169 19.74 18.01 3.91
CA ILE A 169 19.37 17.84 2.50
C ILE A 169 20.28 16.85 1.75
N ASP A 170 21.47 16.62 2.26
CA ASP A 170 22.51 15.76 1.70
C ASP A 170 22.68 14.45 2.49
N ASP A 171 21.66 14.03 3.27
CA ASP A 171 21.64 12.80 4.05
C ASP A 171 22.84 12.63 5.01
N GLY A 172 23.37 13.74 5.52
CA GLY A 172 24.50 13.71 6.45
C GLY A 172 25.84 13.30 5.83
N LEU A 173 25.98 13.39 4.51
CA LEU A 173 27.24 13.08 3.82
C LEU A 173 28.36 14.02 4.31
N PRO A 174 29.60 13.49 4.51
CA PRO A 174 30.77 14.31 4.90
C PRO A 174 31.04 15.41 3.88
N GLY A 175 31.11 16.66 4.36
CA GLY A 175 31.33 17.83 3.50
C GLY A 175 30.04 18.55 3.07
N ALA A 176 28.88 17.99 3.38
CA ALA A 176 27.61 18.69 3.20
C ALA A 176 27.52 19.88 4.16
N SER A 177 26.94 20.98 3.68
CA SER A 177 26.74 22.19 4.50
C SER A 177 25.74 21.89 5.61
N ALA A 178 26.24 21.50 6.77
CA ALA A 178 25.41 21.24 7.93
C ALA A 178 24.56 22.49 8.23
N GLY A 179 23.25 22.39 8.08
CA GLY A 179 22.31 23.43 8.48
C GLY A 179 21.83 24.38 7.38
N ALA A 180 22.14 24.15 6.11
CA ALA A 180 21.51 24.93 5.04
C ALA A 180 20.00 24.65 4.99
N ARG A 181 19.19 25.56 5.56
CA ARG A 181 17.73 25.51 5.45
C ARG A 181 17.34 25.88 4.04
N VAL A 182 16.67 25.00 3.34
CA VAL A 182 16.04 25.29 2.04
C VAL A 182 14.60 25.70 2.33
N PRO A 183 14.23 26.98 2.14
CA PRO A 183 12.84 27.37 2.33
C PRO A 183 11.98 26.75 1.22
N ILE A 184 10.88 26.15 1.61
CA ILE A 184 9.87 25.59 0.72
C ILE A 184 8.63 26.45 0.87
N ASN A 185 8.19 27.09 -0.21
CA ASN A 185 6.94 27.83 -0.25
C ASN A 185 5.89 26.97 -0.94
N VAL A 186 4.78 26.75 -0.28
CA VAL A 186 3.64 26.04 -0.83
C VAL A 186 2.50 27.04 -1.02
N HIS A 187 2.02 27.16 -2.25
CA HIS A 187 0.83 27.92 -2.58
C HIS A 187 -0.26 26.93 -2.97
N ALA A 188 -1.28 26.81 -2.15
CA ALA A 188 -2.40 25.92 -2.40
C ALA A 188 -3.66 26.76 -2.63
N ASP A 189 -4.18 26.70 -3.84
CA ASP A 189 -5.47 27.26 -4.19
C ASP A 189 -6.56 26.22 -3.93
N GLU A 190 -7.72 26.64 -3.46
CA GLU A 190 -8.85 25.76 -3.10
C GLU A 190 -8.46 24.60 -2.15
N PHE A 191 -7.56 24.89 -1.19
CA PHE A 191 -7.02 23.88 -0.28
C PHE A 191 -8.10 23.13 0.51
N ASN A 192 -9.25 23.75 0.77
CA ASN A 192 -10.41 23.13 1.39
C ASN A 192 -10.93 21.90 0.62
N GLU A 193 -10.77 21.87 -0.69
CA GLU A 193 -11.18 20.73 -1.53
C GLU A 193 -10.29 19.48 -1.32
N LEU A 194 -9.06 19.68 -0.82
CA LEU A 194 -8.16 18.57 -0.45
C LEU A 194 -8.44 18.03 0.95
N MET A 195 -8.94 18.88 1.82
CA MET A 195 -9.27 18.52 3.20
C MET A 195 -10.69 17.98 3.21
N GLY A 196 -10.86 16.65 3.30
CA GLY A 196 -12.17 16.08 3.50
C GLY A 196 -12.88 16.67 4.72
N ASP A 197 -14.20 16.51 4.80
CA ASP A 197 -15.08 17.06 5.86
C ASP A 197 -14.63 16.74 7.30
N GLU A 198 -13.69 15.81 7.47
CA GLU A 198 -13.14 15.39 8.77
C GLU A 198 -12.18 16.40 9.41
N PHE A 199 -11.73 17.43 8.68
CA PHE A 199 -10.78 18.43 9.16
C PHE A 199 -11.38 19.83 9.37
N VAL A 200 -12.69 19.96 9.30
CA VAL A 200 -13.37 21.20 9.68
C VAL A 200 -13.59 21.16 11.18
N PRO A 201 -12.91 22.05 11.99
CA PRO A 201 -13.08 22.08 13.44
C PRO A 201 -14.47 22.57 13.85
#